data_8849ac8181a4587de3a92ac968293359
#
_entry.id   8849ac8181a4587de3a92ac968293359
#
_cell.length_a   1.000
_cell.length_b   1.000
_cell.length_c   1.000
_cell.angle_alpha   90.00
_cell.angle_beta   90.00
_cell.angle_gamma   90.00
#
_symmetry.space_group_name_H-M   'P 1'
#
loop_
_entity.id
_entity.type
_entity.pdbx_description
1 polymer ?
#
loop_
_entity_poly.entity_id
_entity_poly.type
_entity_poly.pdbx_seq_one_letter_code
_entity_poly.pdbx_strand_id
1 'polypeptide(L)' 'MKNITLQYGSSTHNMTVNDNTNIGQALADGTARVILGYGDNVHGLIGGVAQTNDTVIPSGSTVVIENRANSKAV' A
#
# COMPACT_ATOMS: atom_id res chain seq x y z
N MET A 1 8.46 -9.98 -12.69
CA MET A 1 7.52 -8.86 -12.44
C MET A 1 6.17 -9.41 -12.04
N LYS A 2 5.48 -8.69 -11.19
CA LYS A 2 4.14 -9.09 -10.75
C LYS A 2 3.23 -7.88 -10.76
N ASN A 3 1.93 -8.16 -10.90
CA ASN A 3 0.91 -7.11 -10.85
C ASN A 3 0.33 -7.05 -9.45
N ILE A 4 0.17 -5.84 -8.94
CA ILE A 4 -0.49 -5.59 -7.67
C ILE A 4 -1.44 -4.41 -7.84
N THR A 5 -2.36 -4.29 -6.90
CA THR A 5 -3.30 -3.18 -6.86
C THR A 5 -3.15 -2.47 -5.52
N LEU A 6 -3.07 -1.16 -5.54
CA LEU A 6 -3.15 -0.34 -4.34
C LEU A 6 -4.54 0.28 -4.30
N GLN A 7 -5.14 0.31 -3.12
CA GLN A 7 -6.46 0.90 -2.92
C GLN A 7 -6.43 1.88 -1.76
N TYR A 8 -6.93 3.08 -2.00
CA TYR A 8 -7.03 4.09 -0.96
C TYR A 8 -8.45 4.69 -1.02
N GLY A 9 -9.24 4.42 0.00
CA GLY A 9 -10.65 4.75 -0.05
C GLY A 9 -11.34 3.99 -1.17
N SER A 10 -12.00 4.71 -2.06
CA SER A 10 -12.66 4.12 -3.22
C SER A 10 -11.80 4.14 -4.49
N SER A 11 -10.58 4.66 -4.40
CA SER A 11 -9.68 4.77 -5.55
C SER A 11 -8.72 3.59 -5.60
N THR A 12 -8.42 3.11 -6.80
CA THR A 12 -7.48 2.02 -6.99
C THR A 12 -6.44 2.39 -8.03
N HIS A 13 -5.28 1.76 -7.91
CA HIS A 13 -4.19 1.95 -8.87
C HIS A 13 -3.47 0.62 -9.07
N ASN A 14 -3.49 0.13 -10.29
CA ASN A 14 -2.79 -1.10 -10.66
C ASN A 14 -1.36 -0.76 -11.05
N MET A 15 -0.42 -1.59 -10.59
CA MET A 15 0.98 -1.38 -10.94
C MET A 15 1.70 -2.70 -11.10
N THR A 16 2.74 -2.68 -11.91
CA THR A 16 3.63 -3.82 -12.10
C THR A 16 4.92 -3.54 -11.37
N VAL A 17 5.33 -4.47 -10.52
CA VAL A 17 6.49 -4.29 -9.66
C VAL A 17 7.40 -5.52 -9.72
N ASN A 18 8.60 -5.39 -9.16
CA ASN A 18 9.50 -6.53 -9.02
C ASN A 18 8.91 -7.56 -8.08
N ASP A 19 9.26 -8.82 -8.28
CA ASP A 19 8.73 -9.91 -7.49
C ASP A 19 9.04 -9.76 -6.00
N ASN A 20 10.12 -9.07 -5.65
CA ASN A 20 10.52 -8.88 -4.26
C ASN A 20 10.00 -7.58 -3.65
N THR A 21 9.14 -6.86 -4.33
CA THR A 21 8.62 -5.59 -3.82
C THR A 21 7.81 -5.82 -2.56
N ASN A 22 8.14 -5.06 -1.52
CA ASN A 22 7.42 -5.11 -0.25
C ASN A 22 6.45 -3.94 -0.15
N ILE A 23 5.67 -3.95 0.91
CA ILE A 23 4.65 -2.91 1.14
C ILE A 23 5.27 -1.53 1.23
N GLY A 24 6.37 -1.40 1.97
CA GLY A 24 7.03 -0.10 2.11
C GLY A 24 7.46 0.48 0.78
N GLN A 25 7.99 -0.36 -0.10
CA GLN A 25 8.42 0.08 -1.42
C GLN A 25 7.23 0.49 -2.28
N ALA A 26 6.14 -0.27 -2.24
CA ALA A 26 4.96 0.05 -3.01
C ALA A 26 4.31 1.36 -2.54
N LEU A 27 4.23 1.56 -1.23
CA LEU A 27 3.63 2.78 -0.69
C LEU A 27 4.51 4.01 -0.93
N ALA A 28 5.80 3.83 -1.13
CA ALA A 28 6.72 4.93 -1.41
C ALA A 28 6.70 5.35 -2.88
N ASP A 29 5.98 4.63 -3.74
CA ASP A 29 5.92 4.97 -5.16
C ASP A 29 5.27 6.35 -5.35
N GLY A 30 6.03 7.27 -5.96
CA GLY A 30 5.56 8.65 -6.10
C GLY A 30 4.33 8.78 -6.99
N THR A 31 4.24 7.97 -8.03
CA THR A 31 3.07 7.99 -8.92
C THR A 31 1.82 7.55 -8.19
N ALA A 32 1.91 6.47 -7.42
CA ALA A 32 0.78 5.97 -6.65
C ALA A 32 0.32 7.01 -5.62
N ARG A 33 1.25 7.67 -4.96
CA ARG A 33 0.92 8.70 -3.96
C ARG A 33 0.16 9.85 -4.59
N VAL A 34 0.57 10.27 -5.77
CA VAL A 34 -0.11 11.37 -6.47
C VAL A 34 -1.49 10.95 -6.92
N ILE A 35 -1.60 9.77 -7.53
CA ILE A 35 -2.87 9.28 -8.08
C ILE A 35 -3.88 9.03 -6.98
N LEU A 36 -3.46 8.37 -5.90
CA LEU A 36 -4.36 8.00 -4.81
C LEU A 36 -4.51 9.08 -3.75
N GLY A 37 -3.51 9.93 -3.61
CA GLY A 37 -3.60 11.08 -2.71
C GLY A 37 -3.31 10.79 -1.25
N TYR A 38 -2.64 9.67 -0.92
CA TYR A 38 -2.30 9.39 0.47
C TYR A 38 -1.00 10.08 0.87
N GLY A 39 -0.85 10.29 2.17
CA GLY A 39 0.35 10.93 2.72
C GLY A 39 1.38 9.92 3.22
N ASP A 40 2.24 10.39 4.11
CA ASP A 40 3.35 9.58 4.60
C ASP A 40 2.97 8.64 5.73
N ASN A 41 1.93 8.95 6.46
CA ASN A 41 1.57 8.22 7.68
C ASN A 41 0.50 7.20 7.39
N VAL A 42 0.87 6.21 6.57
CA VAL A 42 -0.06 5.17 6.12
C VAL A 42 0.54 3.80 6.33
N HIS A 43 -0.32 2.79 6.32
CA HIS A 43 0.10 1.39 6.32
C HIS A 43 -0.74 0.61 5.32
N GLY A 44 -0.26 -0.56 4.95
CA GLY A 44 -0.96 -1.42 4.00
C GLY A 44 -1.58 -2.63 4.68
N LEU A 45 -2.76 -3.03 4.17
CA LEU A 45 -3.43 -4.23 4.61
C LEU A 45 -3.59 -5.18 3.43
N ILE A 46 -3.41 -6.47 3.68
CA ILE A 46 -3.67 -7.51 2.69
C ILE A 46 -4.70 -8.45 3.31
N GLY A 47 -5.82 -8.65 2.62
CA GLY A 47 -6.89 -9.49 3.13
C GLY A 47 -7.49 -8.98 4.43
N GLY A 48 -7.47 -7.65 4.64
CA GLY A 48 -7.99 -7.04 5.85
C GLY A 48 -7.04 -7.09 7.04
N VAL A 49 -5.82 -7.61 6.86
CA VAL A 49 -4.84 -7.73 7.94
C VAL A 49 -3.72 -6.74 7.71
N ALA A 50 -3.43 -5.92 8.73
CA ALA A 50 -2.35 -4.95 8.64
C ALA A 50 -1.00 -5.66 8.50
N GLN A 51 -0.17 -5.16 7.60
CA GLN A 51 1.14 -5.75 7.30
C GLN A 51 2.24 -4.76 7.67
N THR A 52 3.42 -5.29 7.94
CA THR A 52 4.59 -4.44 8.11
C THR A 52 5.12 -4.03 6.74
N ASN A 53 5.94 -2.98 6.72
CA ASN A 53 6.52 -2.51 5.46
C ASN A 53 7.45 -3.55 4.81
N ASP A 54 7.96 -4.49 5.58
CA ASP A 54 8.87 -5.52 5.08
C ASP A 54 8.14 -6.67 4.39
N THR A 55 6.83 -6.75 4.50
CA THR A 55 6.06 -7.83 3.90
C THR A 55 6.12 -7.76 2.38
N VAL A 56 6.60 -8.83 1.75
CA VAL A 56 6.61 -8.94 0.29
C VAL A 56 5.18 -9.16 -0.18
N ILE A 57 4.75 -8.36 -1.14
CA ILE A 57 3.37 -8.39 -1.61
C ILE A 57 3.19 -9.59 -2.55
N PRO A 58 2.24 -10.49 -2.29
CA PRO A 58 1.98 -11.59 -3.22
C PRO A 58 1.46 -11.08 -4.57
N SER A 59 1.81 -11.79 -5.64
CA SER A 59 1.33 -11.44 -6.98
C SER A 59 -0.19 -11.45 -7.01
N GLY A 60 -0.76 -10.43 -7.64
CA GLY A 60 -2.20 -10.32 -7.81
C GLY A 60 -2.95 -9.80 -6.59
N SER A 61 -2.23 -9.43 -5.54
CA SER A 61 -2.86 -8.96 -4.29
C SER A 61 -3.31 -7.51 -4.42
N THR A 62 -4.32 -7.17 -3.63
CA THR A 62 -4.73 -5.79 -3.41
C THR A 62 -4.25 -5.35 -2.04
N VAL A 63 -3.48 -4.28 -2.00
CA VAL A 63 -3.02 -3.67 -0.75
C VAL A 63 -3.93 -2.48 -0.47
N VAL A 64 -4.68 -2.57 0.62
CA VAL A 64 -5.52 -1.45 1.05
C VAL A 64 -4.67 -0.52 1.89
N ILE A 65 -4.66 0.75 1.52
CA ILE A 65 -3.87 1.77 2.21
C ILE A 65 -4.79 2.47 3.20
N GLU A 66 -4.36 2.52 4.45
CA GLU A 66 -5.08 3.22 5.50
C GLU A 66 -4.15 4.20 6.21
N ASN A 67 -4.70 5.32 6.61
CA ASN A 67 -3.97 6.23 7.47
C ASN A 67 -3.73 5.55 8.82
N ARG A 68 -2.53 5.68 9.35
CA ARG A 68 -2.26 5.15 10.67
C ARG A 68 -3.08 5.92 11.69
N ALA A 69 -3.67 5.18 12.60
CA ALA A 69 -4.37 5.81 13.70
C ALA A 69 -3.37 6.61 14.51
N ASN A 70 -3.64 7.86 14.67
CA ASN A 70 -2.77 8.73 15.43
C ASN A 70 -3.26 8.77 16.86
N SER A 71 -3.09 7.69 17.47
CA SER A 71 -3.67 7.49 18.75
C SER A 71 -3.08 8.35 19.80
N LYS A 72 -2.26 8.98 19.55
CA LYS A 72 -1.97 9.66 20.63
C LYS A 72 -2.72 10.70 20.87
N ALA A 73 -3.02 10.74 20.52
CA ALA A 73 -3.62 11.81 20.80
C ALA A 73 -4.34 11.96 21.96
N VAL A 74 -4.25 11.80 22.05
CA VAL A 74 -4.77 11.76 22.80
C VAL A 74 -4.95 11.94 23.40
#